data_adc6cf6b713846f5d56a3d8059886d2b
#
_entry.id   adc6cf6b713846f5d56a3d8059886d2b
#
_cell.length_a   1.000
_cell.length_b   1.000
_cell.length_c   1.000
_cell.angle_alpha   90.00
_cell.angle_beta   90.00
_cell.angle_gamma   90.00
#
_symmetry.space_group_name_H-M   'P 1'
#
loop_
_entity.id
_entity.type
_entity.pdbx_description
1 polymer ?
#
loop_
_entity_poly.entity_id
_entity_poly.type
_entity_poly.pdbx_seq_one_letter_code
_entity_poly.pdbx_strand_id
1 'polypeptide(L)' 'MDKVKVGDRIKIINMEGEPRYTNREGVVTHIDDAGQIHGTWGGCAIVPEIDTYIILSNIKK' A
#
# COMPACT_ATOMS: atom_id res chain seq x y z
N MET A 1 -0.11 -15.88 -6.38
CA MET A 1 -0.42 -14.44 -6.26
C MET A 1 -0.25 -14.00 -4.82
N ASP A 2 0.60 -13.05 -4.63
CA ASP A 2 0.90 -12.59 -3.29
C ASP A 2 -0.11 -11.58 -2.81
N LYS A 3 -0.49 -11.71 -1.57
CA LYS A 3 -1.40 -10.76 -0.94
C LYS A 3 -0.63 -9.95 0.08
N VAL A 4 -0.94 -8.68 0.13
CA VAL A 4 -0.34 -7.81 1.12
C VAL A 4 -0.94 -8.14 2.49
N LYS A 5 -0.13 -7.97 3.52
CA LYS A 5 -0.60 -8.19 4.88
C LYS A 5 0.07 -7.20 5.81
N VAL A 6 -0.48 -7.09 6.99
CA VAL A 6 0.07 -6.20 8.02
C VAL A 6 1.53 -6.55 8.26
N GLY A 7 2.37 -5.53 8.29
CA GLY A 7 3.78 -5.70 8.46
C GLY A 7 4.57 -5.65 7.17
N ASP A 8 3.90 -5.75 6.03
CA ASP A 8 4.59 -5.69 4.75
C ASP A 8 4.99 -4.26 4.44
N ARG A 9 6.14 -4.14 3.77
CA ARG A 9 6.58 -2.85 3.28
C ARG A 9 6.14 -2.74 1.82
N ILE A 10 5.54 -1.61 1.49
CA ILE A 10 5.04 -1.41 0.13
C ILE A 10 5.49 -0.06 -0.41
N LYS A 11 5.40 0.07 -1.71
CA LYS A 11 5.63 1.34 -2.39
C LYS A 11 4.40 1.67 -3.21
N ILE A 12 3.92 2.90 -3.07
CA ILE A 12 2.77 3.37 -3.82
C ILE A 12 3.24 3.81 -5.21
N ILE A 13 2.70 3.18 -6.23
CA ILE A 13 3.04 3.55 -7.60
C ILE A 13 2.11 4.64 -8.10
N ASN A 14 0.82 4.51 -7.79
CA ASN A 14 -0.15 5.53 -8.17
C ASN A 14 -1.34 5.46 -7.24
N MET A 15 -1.74 6.60 -6.69
CA MET A 15 -2.92 6.69 -5.85
C MET A 15 -3.90 7.66 -6.51
N GLU A 16 -5.01 7.13 -6.99
CA GLU A 16 -5.93 7.89 -7.82
C GLU A 16 -6.47 9.14 -7.13
N GLY A 17 -6.83 9.02 -5.87
CA GLY A 17 -7.39 10.15 -5.16
C GLY A 17 -6.36 11.11 -4.61
N GLU A 18 -5.09 10.70 -4.57
CA GLU A 18 -4.03 11.50 -3.98
C GLU A 18 -2.73 11.26 -4.74
N PRO A 19 -2.62 11.84 -5.92
CA PRO A 19 -1.44 11.58 -6.76
C PRO A 19 -0.12 11.94 -6.10
N ARG A 20 -0.13 12.84 -5.14
CA ARG A 20 1.11 13.23 -4.47
C ARG A 20 1.69 12.13 -3.60
N TYR A 21 0.93 11.06 -3.39
CA TYR A 21 1.45 9.90 -2.67
C TYR A 21 2.30 8.99 -3.55
N THR A 22 2.36 9.27 -4.83
CA THR A 22 3.16 8.48 -5.76
C THR A 22 4.60 8.38 -5.27
N ASN A 23 5.13 7.16 -5.31
CA ASN A 23 6.49 6.82 -4.90
C ASN A 23 6.72 6.83 -3.39
N ARG A 24 5.69 7.02 -2.60
CA ARG A 24 5.86 6.88 -1.16
C ARG A 24 5.96 5.42 -0.78
N GLU A 25 6.75 5.15 0.24
CA GLU A 25 6.89 3.82 0.80
C GLU A 25 6.45 3.83 2.24
N GLY A 26 6.07 2.67 2.72
CA GLY A 26 5.69 2.55 4.10
C GLY A 26 5.39 1.12 4.46
N VAL A 27 4.98 0.94 5.72
CA VAL A 27 4.66 -0.37 6.27
C VAL A 27 3.17 -0.43 6.53
N VAL A 28 2.56 -1.54 6.13
CA VAL A 28 1.13 -1.75 6.34
C VAL A 28 0.86 -1.96 7.82
N THR A 29 -0.05 -1.17 8.36
CA THR A 29 -0.41 -1.28 9.79
C THR A 29 -1.78 -1.88 10.00
N HIS A 30 -2.65 -1.81 8.99
CA HIS A 30 -4.02 -2.27 9.15
C HIS A 30 -4.67 -2.46 7.79
N ILE A 31 -5.44 -3.52 7.65
CA ILE A 31 -6.27 -3.73 6.46
C ILE A 31 -7.70 -3.82 6.96
N ASP A 32 -8.55 -2.89 6.51
CA ASP A 32 -9.89 -2.82 7.06
C ASP A 32 -10.85 -3.79 6.36
N ASP A 33 -12.09 -3.81 6.83
CA ASP A 33 -13.06 -4.77 6.33
C ASP A 33 -13.43 -4.55 4.87
N ALA A 34 -13.21 -3.36 4.37
CA ALA A 34 -13.47 -3.06 2.96
C ALA A 34 -12.29 -3.44 2.08
N GLY A 35 -11.20 -3.94 2.68
CA GLY A 35 -10.02 -4.31 1.92
C GLY A 35 -9.08 -3.16 1.66
N GLN A 36 -9.31 -2.01 2.27
CA GLN A 36 -8.43 -0.86 2.09
C GLN A 36 -7.22 -0.99 3.00
N ILE A 37 -6.06 -0.59 2.49
CA ILE A 37 -4.79 -0.83 3.15
C ILE A 37 -4.29 0.46 3.78
N HIS A 38 -4.06 0.42 5.08
CA HIS A 38 -3.57 1.56 5.85
C HIS A 38 -2.13 1.32 6.25
N GLY A 39 -1.36 2.39 6.36
CA GLY A 39 0.03 2.24 6.74
C GLY A 39 0.69 3.56 7.04
N THR A 40 2.01 3.53 7.11
CA THR A 40 2.79 4.66 7.59
C THR A 40 3.05 5.72 6.53
N TRP A 41 2.56 5.53 5.30
CA TRP A 41 2.79 6.51 4.24
C TRP A 41 1.97 7.79 4.42
N GLY A 42 0.93 7.76 5.23
CA GLY A 42 0.11 8.93 5.46
C GLY A 42 -1.31 8.52 5.83
N GLY A 43 -2.20 9.50 5.81
CA GLY A 43 -3.56 9.28 6.26
C GLY A 43 -4.50 8.66 5.24
N CYS A 44 -4.05 8.45 4.01
CA CYS A 44 -4.92 7.91 2.97
C CYS A 44 -4.69 6.42 2.81
N ALA A 45 -5.77 5.65 2.82
CA ALA A 45 -5.68 4.22 2.60
C ALA A 45 -5.53 3.93 1.12
N ILE A 46 -4.84 2.82 0.82
CA ILE A 46 -4.74 2.34 -0.55
C ILE A 46 -5.99 1.54 -0.87
N VAL A 47 -6.64 1.87 -1.98
CA VAL A 47 -7.79 1.12 -2.46
C VAL A 47 -7.31 0.23 -3.60
N PRO A 48 -7.14 -1.08 -3.36
CA PRO A 48 -6.46 -1.94 -4.34
C PRO A 48 -7.13 -1.99 -5.70
N GLU A 49 -8.41 -1.66 -5.77
CA GLU A 49 -9.13 -1.72 -7.03
C GLU A 49 -8.81 -0.57 -7.96
N ILE A 50 -8.34 0.55 -7.41
CA ILE A 50 -8.07 1.73 -8.23
C ILE A 50 -6.65 2.25 -8.05
N ASP A 51 -5.98 1.88 -6.97
CA ASP A 51 -4.63 2.34 -6.69
C ASP A 51 -3.63 1.25 -7.02
N THR A 52 -2.44 1.65 -7.42
CA THR A 52 -1.38 0.71 -7.79
C THR A 52 -0.27 0.77 -6.77
N TYR A 53 0.16 -0.38 -6.30
CA TYR A 53 1.26 -0.47 -5.36
C TYR A 53 2.01 -1.78 -5.57
N ILE A 54 3.23 -1.85 -5.04
CA ILE A 54 4.01 -3.08 -5.06
C ILE A 54 4.44 -3.43 -3.64
N ILE A 55 4.61 -4.71 -3.41
CA ILE A 55 5.01 -5.21 -2.10
C ILE A 55 6.51 -5.41 -2.10
N LEU A 56 7.21 -4.57 -1.36
CA LEU A 56 8.67 -4.61 -1.33
C LEU A 56 9.18 -5.73 -0.45
N SER A 57 8.41 -6.12 0.55
CA SER A 57 8.82 -7.17 1.48
C SER A 57 9.03 -8.51 0.79
N ASN A 58 8.41 -8.70 -0.35
CA ASN A 58 8.52 -9.96 -1.08
C ASN A 58 9.70 -10.02 -2.01
N ILE A 59 10.43 -8.92 -2.11
CA ILE A 59 11.60 -8.88 -2.97
C ILE A 59 12.78 -9.37 -2.18
N LYS A 60 13.30 -10.51 -2.56
CA LYS A 60 14.40 -11.13 -1.84
C LYS A 60 15.69 -11.00 -2.60
N LYS A 61 16.73 -10.98 -1.83
CA LYS A 61 18.06 -10.98 -2.43
C LYS A 61 18.53 -12.37 -2.64
#